data_f75031f333299d837d5aee5d2c8a004a
#
_entry.id   f75031f333299d837d5aee5d2c8a004a
#
_cell.length_a   1.000
_cell.length_b   1.000
_cell.length_c   1.000
_cell.angle_alpha   90.00
_cell.angle_beta   90.00
_cell.angle_gamma   90.00
#
_symmetry.space_group_name_H-M   'P 1'
#
loop_
_entity.id
_entity.type
_entity.pdbx_description
1 polymer ?
#
loop_
_entity_poly.entity_id
_entity_poly.type
_entity_poly.pdbx_seq_one_letter_code
_entity_poly.pdbx_strand_id
1 'polypeptide(L)'
;MATQLPIVVIGGGTAGCTVVSTLAALTSQPIVLIEPGLPSIHDDESAFFSVLSDEALSREVQTTLVDGGDDKPYVQAQVLGGGSAINGLLLTGEEPAFLAGLTRMATEADCGQVGTALLAENGRFSRLWWNGGRWNPGRAVQHLVDEGRVTVITDSVTYLEHAQRVITVAHTTNEAIEGSVFVMCAGALTTPALLLHSSLERAVSGIGDGLQNHPTITFTLQLKKSVSQRFDATVVRESRSSSDAKLLTIAYERTNADDATTGLLSISLMDPESRGGVWRSHTAMQHDFNMLATIRDRVAMREAVRELISIAMGASFSAISQQVLVDSDGTTVDVLDAMKNADLDEWIADHLTVVSHAASSCHEIVDSDGKVRGIGNLYIADSSILHSVPPCSPAGPVVVEAARIARTLGETLT
;
A
#
# COMPACT_ATOMS: atom_id res chain seq x y z
N MET A 1 41.52 14.01 1.90
CA MET A 1 40.88 12.81 1.34
C MET A 1 39.62 13.26 0.63
N ALA A 2 39.40 12.83 -0.60
CA ALA A 2 38.12 13.14 -1.24
C ALA A 2 37.02 12.47 -0.39
N THR A 3 36.03 13.24 0.03
CA THR A 3 34.85 12.71 0.74
C THR A 3 34.12 11.74 -0.19
N GLN A 4 33.92 10.50 0.25
CA GLN A 4 33.17 9.49 -0.50
C GLN A 4 31.73 9.99 -0.66
N LEU A 5 31.20 10.01 -1.90
CA LEU A 5 29.82 10.39 -2.17
C LEU A 5 28.87 9.38 -1.49
N PRO A 6 27.75 9.84 -0.94
CA PRO A 6 26.79 9.00 -0.24
C PRO A 6 26.01 8.08 -1.18
N ILE A 7 25.42 7.03 -0.60
CA ILE A 7 24.27 6.33 -1.18
C ILE A 7 23.04 7.17 -0.85
N VAL A 8 22.28 7.56 -1.87
CA VAL A 8 21.07 8.37 -1.73
C VAL A 8 19.84 7.48 -1.87
N VAL A 9 19.05 7.36 -0.81
CA VAL A 9 17.76 6.64 -0.79
C VAL A 9 16.64 7.66 -0.85
N ILE A 10 15.72 7.49 -1.80
CA ILE A 10 14.65 8.45 -2.10
C ILE A 10 13.31 7.86 -1.71
N GLY A 11 12.72 8.39 -0.64
CA GLY A 11 11.51 7.89 0.01
C GLY A 11 11.82 7.08 1.26
N GLY A 12 11.37 7.54 2.42
CA GLY A 12 11.52 6.92 3.74
C GLY A 12 10.31 6.06 4.13
N GLY A 13 9.62 5.48 3.15
CA GLY A 13 8.54 4.52 3.38
C GLY A 13 9.03 3.17 3.89
N THR A 14 8.15 2.18 3.93
CA THR A 14 8.45 0.79 4.35
C THR A 14 9.69 0.23 3.65
N ALA A 15 9.78 0.41 2.33
CA ALA A 15 10.91 -0.03 1.52
C ALA A 15 12.19 0.73 1.84
N GLY A 16 12.15 2.07 1.82
CA GLY A 16 13.34 2.91 2.03
C GLY A 16 13.94 2.74 3.42
N CYS A 17 13.12 2.66 4.47
CA CYS A 17 13.60 2.36 5.81
C CYS A 17 14.25 0.97 5.89
N THR A 18 13.72 -0.03 5.17
CA THR A 18 14.31 -1.37 5.09
C THR A 18 15.65 -1.35 4.36
N VAL A 19 15.73 -0.63 3.23
CA VAL A 19 16.99 -0.45 2.45
C VAL A 19 18.06 0.22 3.32
N VAL A 20 17.72 1.34 3.95
CA VAL A 20 18.65 2.10 4.82
C VAL A 20 19.17 1.23 5.96
N SER A 21 18.27 0.55 6.68
CA SER A 21 18.65 -0.31 7.80
C SER A 21 19.54 -1.47 7.36
N THR A 22 19.26 -2.05 6.19
CA THR A 22 20.04 -3.16 5.64
C THR A 22 21.43 -2.68 5.18
N LEU A 23 21.51 -1.58 4.43
CA LEU A 23 22.77 -1.02 3.95
C LEU A 23 23.65 -0.53 5.09
N ALA A 24 23.07 0.12 6.09
CA ALA A 24 23.82 0.57 7.27
C ALA A 24 24.50 -0.58 8.03
N ALA A 25 23.98 -1.79 7.96
CA ALA A 25 24.63 -2.98 8.54
C ALA A 25 25.75 -3.56 7.67
N LEU A 26 25.82 -3.23 6.37
CA LEU A 26 26.70 -3.85 5.39
C LEU A 26 27.87 -2.95 4.93
N THR A 27 27.68 -1.64 4.96
CA THR A 27 28.70 -0.70 4.47
C THR A 27 28.96 0.43 5.46
N SER A 28 30.17 1.00 5.40
CA SER A 28 30.53 2.24 6.10
C SER A 28 30.38 3.49 5.22
N GLN A 29 29.93 3.34 3.98
CA GLN A 29 29.66 4.47 3.09
C GLN A 29 28.55 5.33 3.67
N PRO A 30 28.63 6.68 3.61
CA PRO A 30 27.57 7.56 4.08
C PRO A 30 26.23 7.24 3.37
N ILE A 31 25.14 7.24 4.13
CA ILE A 31 23.78 7.04 3.60
C ILE A 31 22.97 8.31 3.88
N VAL A 32 22.34 8.84 2.82
CA VAL A 32 21.39 9.94 2.90
C VAL A 32 20.02 9.41 2.52
N LEU A 33 19.04 9.57 3.40
CA LEU A 33 17.63 9.29 3.15
C LEU A 33 16.90 10.63 2.95
N ILE A 34 16.16 10.74 1.85
CA ILE A 34 15.33 11.92 1.57
C ILE A 34 13.86 11.50 1.72
N GLU A 35 13.14 12.10 2.69
CA GLU A 35 11.75 11.80 3.02
C GLU A 35 11.04 13.08 3.47
N PRO A 36 9.92 13.49 2.84
CA PRO A 36 9.20 14.69 3.25
C PRO A 36 8.44 14.54 4.58
N GLY A 37 8.06 13.31 4.94
CA GLY A 37 7.30 13.02 6.16
C GLY A 37 8.17 13.00 7.42
N LEU A 38 7.62 13.46 8.53
CA LEU A 38 8.24 13.39 9.85
C LEU A 38 8.08 11.99 10.47
N PRO A 39 8.82 11.64 11.52
CA PRO A 39 8.56 10.42 12.29
C PRO A 39 7.14 10.39 12.85
N SER A 40 6.50 9.22 12.82
CA SER A 40 5.16 9.02 13.39
C SER A 40 5.20 9.12 14.91
N ILE A 41 4.16 9.74 15.49
CA ILE A 41 3.91 9.77 16.93
C ILE A 41 2.88 8.71 17.37
N HIS A 42 2.32 7.93 16.42
CA HIS A 42 1.23 6.97 16.65
C HIS A 42 1.69 5.51 16.76
N ASP A 43 2.95 5.28 17.06
CA ASP A 43 3.51 3.91 17.08
C ASP A 43 2.87 3.00 18.16
N ASP A 44 2.28 3.58 19.20
CA ASP A 44 1.54 2.85 20.23
C ASP A 44 0.01 2.78 19.98
N GLU A 45 -0.46 3.41 18.88
CA GLU A 45 -1.88 3.41 18.50
C GLU A 45 -2.21 2.15 17.67
N SER A 46 -3.19 1.39 18.13
CA SER A 46 -3.65 0.16 17.49
C SER A 46 -4.91 0.36 16.63
N ALA A 47 -5.66 1.43 16.86
CA ALA A 47 -6.82 1.76 16.05
C ALA A 47 -6.39 2.39 14.74
N PHE A 48 -6.70 1.73 13.62
CA PHE A 48 -6.31 2.16 12.28
C PHE A 48 -6.89 3.53 11.91
N PHE A 49 -8.18 3.71 12.15
CA PHE A 49 -8.87 4.96 11.80
C PHE A 49 -8.39 6.15 12.64
N SER A 50 -7.92 5.93 13.88
CA SER A 50 -7.30 7.00 14.69
C SER A 50 -6.01 7.51 14.06
N VAL A 51 -5.18 6.60 13.54
CA VAL A 51 -3.94 6.96 12.84
C VAL A 51 -4.24 7.60 11.49
N LEU A 52 -5.20 7.07 10.74
CA LEU A 52 -5.57 7.57 9.42
C LEU A 52 -6.23 8.95 9.47
N SER A 53 -6.84 9.35 10.61
CA SER A 53 -7.42 10.68 10.80
C SER A 53 -6.38 11.80 10.96
N ASP A 54 -5.10 11.46 11.17
CA ASP A 54 -4.02 12.44 11.20
C ASP A 54 -3.54 12.77 9.77
N GLU A 55 -4.10 13.84 9.21
CA GLU A 55 -3.80 14.30 7.85
C GLU A 55 -2.32 14.64 7.64
N ALA A 56 -1.54 14.89 8.72
CA ALA A 56 -0.12 15.15 8.62
C ALA A 56 0.71 13.91 8.21
N LEU A 57 0.14 12.70 8.30
CA LEU A 57 0.82 11.44 8.00
C LEU A 57 0.61 10.96 6.56
N SER A 58 -0.22 11.65 5.79
CA SER A 58 -0.59 11.21 4.44
C SER A 58 -0.81 12.38 3.49
N ARG A 59 -0.89 12.06 2.22
CA ARG A 59 -1.31 12.97 1.15
C ARG A 59 -2.26 12.26 0.21
N GLU A 60 -3.09 13.01 -0.47
CA GLU A 60 -3.94 12.50 -1.53
C GLU A 60 -3.27 12.63 -2.90
N VAL A 61 -3.39 11.59 -3.71
CA VAL A 61 -3.02 11.57 -5.12
C VAL A 61 -4.29 11.27 -5.92
N GLN A 62 -4.63 12.10 -6.89
CA GLN A 62 -5.79 11.84 -7.75
C GLN A 62 -5.47 10.67 -8.68
N THR A 63 -6.39 9.70 -8.75
CA THR A 63 -6.23 8.49 -9.55
C THR A 63 -7.54 8.13 -10.24
N THR A 64 -7.44 7.66 -11.48
CA THR A 64 -8.56 7.04 -12.21
C THR A 64 -8.60 5.55 -11.84
N LEU A 65 -9.75 5.02 -11.44
CA LEU A 65 -9.87 3.61 -11.06
C LEU A 65 -10.28 2.72 -12.22
N VAL A 66 -11.23 3.16 -13.03
CA VAL A 66 -11.78 2.45 -14.19
C VAL A 66 -11.76 3.37 -15.40
N ASP A 67 -11.66 2.79 -16.60
CA ASP A 67 -11.67 3.56 -17.84
C ASP A 67 -12.95 4.42 -17.98
N GLY A 68 -12.77 5.71 -18.23
CA GLY A 68 -13.84 6.69 -18.34
C GLY A 68 -14.52 7.09 -17.02
N GLY A 69 -14.07 6.60 -15.89
CA GLY A 69 -14.56 6.98 -14.56
C GLY A 69 -13.97 8.31 -14.07
N ASP A 70 -14.60 8.88 -13.05
CA ASP A 70 -14.11 10.08 -12.38
C ASP A 70 -12.84 9.78 -11.57
N ASP A 71 -11.97 10.79 -11.42
CA ASP A 71 -10.81 10.71 -10.55
C ASP A 71 -11.24 10.58 -9.09
N LYS A 72 -10.59 9.67 -8.38
CA LYS A 72 -10.80 9.42 -6.95
C LYS A 72 -9.52 9.62 -6.16
N PRO A 73 -9.59 10.12 -4.91
CA PRO A 73 -8.43 10.30 -4.08
C PRO A 73 -7.84 8.95 -3.66
N TYR A 74 -6.53 8.81 -3.83
CA TYR A 74 -5.73 7.72 -3.30
C TYR A 74 -4.89 8.24 -2.13
N VAL A 75 -5.10 7.69 -0.94
CA VAL A 75 -4.34 8.07 0.26
C VAL A 75 -2.97 7.39 0.22
N GLN A 76 -1.92 8.19 0.11
CA GLN A 76 -0.52 7.77 0.17
C GLN A 76 0.11 8.25 1.46
N ALA A 77 0.79 7.35 2.19
CA ALA A 77 1.55 7.73 3.38
C ALA A 77 2.65 8.74 3.04
N GLN A 78 2.80 9.77 3.89
CA GLN A 78 3.87 10.75 3.86
C GLN A 78 4.40 10.92 5.29
N VAL A 79 5.10 9.90 5.74
CA VAL A 79 5.60 9.75 7.11
C VAL A 79 6.79 8.80 7.10
N LEU A 80 7.76 9.01 7.96
CA LEU A 80 8.90 8.07 8.10
C LEU A 80 8.39 6.70 8.56
N GLY A 81 8.65 5.66 7.74
CA GLY A 81 8.07 4.32 7.86
C GLY A 81 6.95 4.05 6.86
N GLY A 82 6.43 5.11 6.21
CA GLY A 82 5.44 5.01 5.12
C GLY A 82 4.19 4.24 5.50
N GLY A 83 3.70 3.41 4.59
CA GLY A 83 2.48 2.62 4.79
C GLY A 83 2.50 1.76 6.06
N SER A 84 3.65 1.29 6.53
CA SER A 84 3.75 0.52 7.78
C SER A 84 3.45 1.36 9.03
N ALA A 85 3.67 2.66 8.98
CA ALA A 85 3.35 3.56 10.07
C ALA A 85 1.84 3.85 10.19
N ILE A 86 1.06 3.70 9.10
CA ILE A 86 -0.37 4.07 9.05
C ILE A 86 -1.33 2.94 8.63
N ASN A 87 -0.84 1.72 8.39
CA ASN A 87 -1.66 0.59 7.89
C ASN A 87 -2.68 0.08 8.93
N GLY A 88 -3.63 -0.73 8.45
CA GLY A 88 -4.64 -1.42 9.28
C GLY A 88 -4.11 -2.62 10.06
N LEU A 89 -2.80 -2.77 10.22
CA LEU A 89 -2.08 -3.80 10.97
C LEU A 89 -2.23 -5.24 10.44
N LEU A 90 -3.14 -5.54 9.53
CA LEU A 90 -3.37 -6.91 9.06
C LEU A 90 -2.19 -7.43 8.23
N LEU A 91 -1.65 -8.56 8.62
CA LEU A 91 -0.74 -9.37 7.80
C LEU A 91 -1.51 -10.55 7.22
N THR A 92 -1.94 -10.43 5.98
CA THR A 92 -2.78 -11.43 5.29
C THR A 92 -1.97 -12.46 4.48
N GLY A 93 -0.67 -12.28 4.36
CA GLY A 93 0.27 -13.20 3.73
C GLY A 93 1.15 -13.94 4.73
N GLU A 94 2.22 -14.56 4.23
CA GLU A 94 3.22 -15.20 5.07
C GLU A 94 4.06 -14.16 5.82
N GLU A 95 4.40 -14.48 7.07
CA GLU A 95 5.33 -13.66 7.85
C GLU A 95 6.74 -13.89 7.33
N PRO A 96 7.46 -12.83 6.91
CA PRO A 96 8.86 -12.98 6.54
C PRO A 96 9.70 -13.44 7.74
N ALA A 97 10.50 -14.51 7.57
CA ALA A 97 11.22 -15.15 8.66
C ALA A 97 12.12 -14.18 9.46
N PHE A 98 12.72 -13.18 8.81
CA PHE A 98 13.57 -12.19 9.48
C PHE A 98 12.77 -11.10 10.25
N LEU A 99 11.44 -11.10 10.13
CA LEU A 99 10.51 -10.24 10.90
C LEU A 99 9.80 -11.05 11.99
N ALA A 100 10.16 -12.30 12.20
CA ALA A 100 9.59 -13.13 13.25
C ALA A 100 9.72 -12.43 14.61
N GLY A 101 8.59 -12.41 15.36
CA GLY A 101 8.51 -11.70 16.64
C GLY A 101 8.09 -10.23 16.54
N LEU A 102 7.94 -9.64 15.34
CA LEU A 102 7.37 -8.30 15.16
C LEU A 102 5.86 -8.34 14.93
N THR A 103 5.30 -9.53 14.81
CA THR A 103 3.88 -9.76 14.60
C THR A 103 3.33 -10.73 15.64
N ARG A 104 2.01 -10.74 15.83
CA ARG A 104 1.30 -11.76 16.62
C ARG A 104 -0.05 -12.11 16.00
N MET A 105 -0.59 -13.28 16.32
CA MET A 105 -1.97 -13.61 15.98
C MET A 105 -2.93 -12.74 16.79
N ALA A 106 -4.00 -12.29 16.15
CA ALA A 106 -5.15 -11.75 16.86
C ALA A 106 -5.86 -12.87 17.64
N THR A 107 -6.54 -12.49 18.71
CA THR A 107 -7.26 -13.40 19.61
C THR A 107 -8.69 -12.91 19.80
N GLU A 108 -9.52 -13.69 20.47
CA GLU A 108 -10.88 -13.28 20.87
C GLU A 108 -10.90 -11.98 21.69
N ALA A 109 -9.87 -11.75 22.51
CA ALA A 109 -9.77 -10.52 23.31
C ALA A 109 -9.51 -9.26 22.47
N ASP A 110 -8.99 -9.42 21.25
CA ASP A 110 -8.74 -8.32 20.30
C ASP A 110 -9.97 -8.04 19.40
N CYS A 111 -10.89 -9.01 19.31
CA CYS A 111 -11.99 -9.04 18.36
C CYS A 111 -13.24 -8.35 18.90
N GLY A 112 -13.91 -7.58 18.05
CA GLY A 112 -15.21 -6.98 18.39
C GLY A 112 -16.39 -7.76 17.81
N GLN A 113 -17.54 -7.11 17.79
CA GLN A 113 -18.78 -7.75 17.34
C GLN A 113 -18.82 -8.00 15.84
N VAL A 114 -18.19 -7.11 15.03
CA VAL A 114 -18.16 -7.26 13.56
C VAL A 114 -17.22 -8.40 13.17
N GLY A 115 -16.04 -8.46 13.77
CA GLY A 115 -15.12 -9.58 13.56
C GLY A 115 -15.70 -10.91 14.08
N THR A 116 -16.39 -10.92 15.23
CA THR A 116 -17.07 -12.11 15.76
C THR A 116 -18.16 -12.60 14.78
N ALA A 117 -18.93 -11.69 14.17
CA ALA A 117 -19.90 -12.06 13.16
C ALA A 117 -19.22 -12.69 11.92
N LEU A 118 -18.07 -12.16 11.49
CA LEU A 118 -17.32 -12.74 10.34
C LEU A 118 -16.71 -14.10 10.70
N LEU A 119 -16.28 -14.34 11.94
CA LEU A 119 -15.84 -15.68 12.38
C LEU A 119 -16.95 -16.72 12.21
N ALA A 120 -18.21 -16.35 12.51
CA ALA A 120 -19.36 -17.24 12.32
C ALA A 120 -19.66 -17.51 10.82
N GLU A 121 -19.20 -16.66 9.92
CA GLU A 121 -19.29 -16.80 8.45
C GLU A 121 -18.00 -17.41 7.85
N ASN A 122 -17.33 -18.29 8.55
CA ASN A 122 -16.08 -18.95 8.17
C ASN A 122 -14.87 -18.01 8.05
N GLY A 123 -14.88 -16.91 8.77
CA GLY A 123 -13.69 -16.06 8.96
C GLY A 123 -12.65 -16.72 9.88
N ARG A 124 -11.46 -16.16 9.87
CA ARG A 124 -10.36 -16.57 10.76
C ARG A 124 -9.64 -15.36 11.32
N PHE A 125 -9.02 -15.51 12.48
CA PHE A 125 -8.13 -14.48 13.00
C PHE A 125 -6.96 -14.24 12.04
N SER A 126 -6.62 -12.98 11.87
CA SER A 126 -5.44 -12.56 11.11
C SER A 126 -4.24 -12.41 12.04
N ARG A 127 -3.05 -12.49 11.47
CA ARG A 127 -1.83 -12.01 12.12
C ARG A 127 -1.78 -10.48 12.01
N LEU A 128 -1.26 -9.83 13.04
CA LEU A 128 -1.16 -8.37 13.13
C LEU A 128 0.30 -7.93 13.13
N TRP A 129 0.62 -6.86 12.42
CA TRP A 129 1.88 -6.11 12.54
C TRP A 129 1.93 -5.36 13.88
N TRP A 130 1.84 -6.14 14.96
CA TRP A 130 1.76 -5.64 16.32
C TRP A 130 2.44 -6.59 17.30
N ASN A 131 3.37 -6.06 18.08
CA ASN A 131 3.94 -6.77 19.22
C ASN A 131 4.31 -5.77 20.32
N GLY A 132 3.31 -5.38 21.13
CA GLY A 132 3.46 -4.33 22.13
C GLY A 132 3.38 -2.90 21.57
N GLY A 133 3.47 -2.73 20.25
CA GLY A 133 3.36 -1.50 19.48
C GLY A 133 3.22 -1.83 18.01
N ARG A 134 2.85 -0.84 17.19
CA ARG A 134 2.82 -0.91 15.72
C ARG A 134 4.23 -1.16 15.20
N TRP A 135 4.38 -2.10 14.27
CA TRP A 135 5.64 -2.21 13.56
C TRP A 135 5.81 -1.03 12.59
N ASN A 136 6.82 -0.22 12.87
CA ASN A 136 7.20 0.92 12.03
C ASN A 136 8.71 0.88 11.79
N PRO A 137 9.18 0.59 10.55
CA PRO A 137 10.62 0.53 10.24
C PRO A 137 11.31 1.89 10.33
N GLY A 138 10.58 3.00 10.35
CA GLY A 138 11.12 4.34 10.59
C GLY A 138 11.81 4.49 11.93
N ARG A 139 11.42 3.70 12.95
CA ARG A 139 12.11 3.68 14.27
C ARG A 139 13.56 3.20 14.15
N ALA A 140 13.80 2.18 13.33
CA ALA A 140 15.17 1.69 13.11
C ALA A 140 16.04 2.75 12.42
N VAL A 141 15.47 3.50 11.47
CA VAL A 141 16.16 4.62 10.82
C VAL A 141 16.46 5.72 11.84
N GLN A 142 15.53 6.07 12.73
CA GLN A 142 15.75 7.10 13.74
C GLN A 142 16.92 6.72 14.67
N HIS A 143 17.03 5.46 15.10
CA HIS A 143 18.19 4.99 15.85
C HIS A 143 19.51 5.15 15.08
N LEU A 144 19.53 4.87 13.78
CA LEU A 144 20.72 5.06 12.95
C LEU A 144 21.09 6.53 12.78
N VAL A 145 20.11 7.44 12.79
CA VAL A 145 20.34 8.90 12.80
C VAL A 145 20.96 9.32 14.14
N ASP A 146 20.42 8.85 15.24
CA ASP A 146 20.95 9.14 16.60
C ASP A 146 22.39 8.64 16.78
N GLU A 147 22.75 7.53 16.11
CA GLU A 147 24.11 6.98 16.06
C GLU A 147 25.03 7.71 15.06
N GLY A 148 24.53 8.69 14.29
CA GLY A 148 25.28 9.41 13.27
C GLY A 148 25.65 8.58 12.03
N ARG A 149 24.95 7.47 11.77
CA ARG A 149 25.22 6.56 10.65
C ARG A 149 24.42 6.89 9.38
N VAL A 150 23.31 7.56 9.53
CA VAL A 150 22.41 7.96 8.47
C VAL A 150 22.06 9.42 8.62
N THR A 151 22.00 10.15 7.51
CA THR A 151 21.44 11.50 7.46
C THR A 151 20.07 11.44 6.84
N VAL A 152 19.06 12.01 7.51
CA VAL A 152 17.72 12.18 6.95
C VAL A 152 17.54 13.62 6.54
N ILE A 153 17.14 13.84 5.30
CA ILE A 153 16.77 15.16 4.75
C ILE A 153 15.25 15.19 4.65
N THR A 154 14.61 16.06 5.46
CA THR A 154 13.16 16.22 5.44
C THR A 154 12.77 17.15 4.30
N ASP A 155 12.67 16.60 3.10
CA ASP A 155 12.33 17.33 1.87
C ASP A 155 11.80 16.37 0.79
N SER A 156 11.22 16.94 -0.26
CA SER A 156 10.72 16.20 -1.42
C SER A 156 11.70 16.30 -2.59
N VAL A 157 12.05 15.14 -3.17
CA VAL A 157 12.80 15.12 -4.43
C VAL A 157 11.87 15.53 -5.57
N THR A 158 12.32 16.47 -6.38
CA THR A 158 11.58 17.03 -7.51
C THR A 158 12.00 16.44 -8.85
N TYR A 159 13.29 16.18 -9.05
CA TYR A 159 13.81 15.49 -10.23
C TYR A 159 15.23 14.95 -9.98
N LEU A 160 15.67 14.04 -10.85
CA LEU A 160 17.01 13.48 -10.89
C LEU A 160 17.79 14.08 -12.05
N GLU A 161 18.93 14.70 -11.79
CA GLU A 161 19.86 15.11 -12.83
C GLU A 161 20.69 13.90 -13.27
N HIS A 162 20.82 13.75 -14.58
CA HIS A 162 21.59 12.64 -15.15
C HIS A 162 22.44 13.06 -16.36
N ALA A 163 23.59 12.43 -16.51
CA ALA A 163 24.46 12.59 -17.65
C ALA A 163 25.00 11.22 -18.08
N GLN A 164 25.03 10.96 -19.39
CA GLN A 164 25.59 9.72 -19.95
C GLN A 164 25.02 8.43 -19.30
N ARG A 165 23.72 8.42 -18.97
CA ARG A 165 23.03 7.30 -18.28
C ARG A 165 23.52 7.03 -16.85
N VAL A 166 24.00 8.04 -16.17
CA VAL A 166 24.37 8.00 -14.75
C VAL A 166 23.65 9.14 -14.04
N ILE A 167 22.98 8.86 -12.93
CA ILE A 167 22.39 9.89 -12.07
C ILE A 167 23.53 10.56 -11.30
N THR A 168 23.53 11.88 -11.28
CA THR A 168 24.55 12.67 -10.62
C THR A 168 24.02 13.37 -9.36
N VAL A 169 22.79 13.87 -9.42
CA VAL A 169 22.19 14.70 -8.35
C VAL A 169 20.71 14.34 -8.19
N ALA A 170 20.25 14.25 -6.96
CA ALA A 170 18.85 14.34 -6.60
C ALA A 170 18.53 15.77 -6.18
N HIS A 171 17.70 16.46 -6.96
CA HIS A 171 17.25 17.81 -6.64
C HIS A 171 16.01 17.73 -5.74
N THR A 172 16.09 18.33 -4.58
CA THR A 172 14.96 18.49 -3.68
C THR A 172 14.32 19.87 -3.87
N THR A 173 13.32 20.21 -3.06
CA THR A 173 12.73 21.55 -3.10
C THR A 173 13.74 22.62 -2.69
N ASN A 174 14.66 22.31 -1.76
CA ASN A 174 15.54 23.30 -1.13
C ASN A 174 17.03 23.12 -1.49
N GLU A 175 17.48 21.91 -1.86
CA GLU A 175 18.90 21.64 -2.06
C GLU A 175 19.14 20.56 -3.15
N ALA A 176 20.39 20.36 -3.51
CA ALA A 176 20.85 19.38 -4.49
C ALA A 176 21.81 18.40 -3.82
N ILE A 177 21.49 17.08 -3.90
CA ILE A 177 22.22 16.03 -3.21
C ILE A 177 22.97 15.17 -4.23
N GLU A 178 24.30 15.28 -4.22
CA GLU A 178 25.16 14.42 -5.00
C GLU A 178 25.24 13.02 -4.38
N GLY A 179 25.31 12.00 -5.23
CA GLY A 179 25.41 10.60 -4.77
C GLY A 179 26.22 9.72 -5.71
N SER A 180 26.79 8.65 -5.18
CA SER A 180 27.43 7.60 -5.97
C SER A 180 26.43 6.58 -6.51
N VAL A 181 25.38 6.28 -5.71
CA VAL A 181 24.29 5.36 -6.01
C VAL A 181 22.98 5.99 -5.54
N PHE A 182 21.93 5.78 -6.30
CA PHE A 182 20.57 6.25 -6.00
C PHE A 182 19.61 5.06 -5.94
N VAL A 183 18.80 5.00 -4.86
CA VAL A 183 17.81 3.94 -4.66
C VAL A 183 16.42 4.57 -4.52
N MET A 184 15.56 4.33 -5.48
CA MET A 184 14.17 4.78 -5.47
C MET A 184 13.32 3.91 -4.56
N CYS A 185 12.65 4.53 -3.60
CA CYS A 185 11.78 3.90 -2.61
C CYS A 185 10.49 4.72 -2.37
N ALA A 186 10.07 5.52 -3.35
CA ALA A 186 8.94 6.45 -3.21
C ALA A 186 7.56 5.83 -3.51
N GLY A 187 7.51 4.53 -3.82
CA GLY A 187 6.29 3.76 -4.06
C GLY A 187 5.75 3.84 -5.48
N ALA A 188 4.78 2.97 -5.79
CA ALA A 188 4.35 2.69 -7.16
C ALA A 188 3.67 3.85 -7.91
N LEU A 189 3.27 4.91 -7.25
CA LEU A 189 2.76 6.13 -7.90
C LEU A 189 3.88 7.16 -8.08
N THR A 190 4.68 7.38 -7.05
CA THR A 190 5.67 8.47 -7.01
C THR A 190 6.98 8.10 -7.72
N THR A 191 7.44 6.85 -7.58
CA THR A 191 8.68 6.40 -8.26
C THR A 191 8.60 6.57 -9.78
N PRO A 192 7.60 6.04 -10.51
CA PRO A 192 7.51 6.29 -11.94
C PRO A 192 7.30 7.77 -12.28
N ALA A 193 6.50 8.50 -11.50
CA ALA A 193 6.27 9.92 -11.71
C ALA A 193 7.57 10.72 -11.65
N LEU A 194 8.43 10.44 -10.66
CA LEU A 194 9.73 11.12 -10.52
C LEU A 194 10.69 10.77 -11.67
N LEU A 195 10.71 9.51 -12.11
CA LEU A 195 11.51 9.09 -13.27
C LEU A 195 11.07 9.78 -14.55
N LEU A 196 9.75 9.93 -14.75
CA LEU A 196 9.17 10.67 -15.88
C LEU A 196 9.44 12.18 -15.79
N HIS A 197 9.37 12.78 -14.60
CA HIS A 197 9.76 14.17 -14.38
C HIS A 197 11.24 14.42 -14.69
N SER A 198 12.07 13.41 -14.47
CA SER A 198 13.51 13.43 -14.77
C SER A 198 13.83 13.16 -16.25
N SER A 199 12.81 13.00 -17.11
CA SER A 199 12.94 12.69 -18.54
C SER A 199 13.71 11.39 -18.84
N LEU A 200 13.67 10.44 -17.91
CA LEU A 200 14.36 9.14 -18.06
C LEU A 200 13.65 8.21 -19.07
N GLU A 201 12.39 8.49 -19.45
CA GLU A 201 11.67 7.76 -20.51
C GLU A 201 12.37 7.80 -21.85
N ARG A 202 13.28 8.76 -22.08
CA ARG A 202 14.13 8.82 -23.28
C ARG A 202 15.21 7.74 -23.32
N ALA A 203 15.57 7.22 -22.16
CA ALA A 203 16.62 6.19 -22.02
C ALA A 203 16.04 4.82 -21.62
N VAL A 204 14.87 4.81 -20.97
CA VAL A 204 14.24 3.61 -20.41
C VAL A 204 12.75 3.63 -20.80
N SER A 205 12.34 2.69 -21.64
CA SER A 205 10.92 2.51 -22.00
C SER A 205 10.19 1.68 -20.96
N GLY A 206 8.89 1.92 -20.78
CA GLY A 206 8.03 1.16 -19.86
C GLY A 206 7.98 1.71 -18.42
N ILE A 207 8.50 2.93 -18.20
CA ILE A 207 8.32 3.62 -16.91
C ILE A 207 6.84 3.93 -16.72
N GLY A 208 6.27 3.45 -15.65
CA GLY A 208 4.86 3.65 -15.29
C GLY A 208 3.92 2.55 -15.79
N ASP A 209 4.35 1.64 -16.66
CA ASP A 209 3.50 0.59 -17.19
C ASP A 209 3.22 -0.51 -16.16
N GLY A 210 1.98 -0.98 -16.14
CA GLY A 210 1.59 -2.15 -15.36
C GLY A 210 1.09 -1.86 -13.94
N LEU A 211 0.74 -0.62 -13.62
CA LEU A 211 0.19 -0.23 -12.32
C LEU A 211 -1.02 -1.10 -11.94
N GLN A 212 -1.03 -1.64 -10.72
CA GLN A 212 -2.10 -2.44 -10.16
C GLN A 212 -2.45 -2.02 -8.75
N ASN A 213 -3.69 -2.35 -8.33
CA ASN A 213 -4.16 -2.30 -6.96
C ASN A 213 -5.31 -3.31 -6.78
N HIS A 214 -5.77 -3.55 -5.57
CA HIS A 214 -6.89 -4.43 -5.28
C HIS A 214 -8.23 -3.69 -5.42
N PRO A 215 -9.07 -4.01 -6.42
CA PRO A 215 -10.44 -3.52 -6.49
C PRO A 215 -11.21 -3.96 -5.25
N THR A 216 -11.91 -3.02 -4.59
CA THR A 216 -12.58 -3.27 -3.31
C THR A 216 -13.98 -2.68 -3.33
N ILE A 217 -14.96 -3.41 -2.79
CA ILE A 217 -16.30 -2.93 -2.46
C ILE A 217 -16.48 -3.00 -0.95
N THR A 218 -17.12 -1.98 -0.39
CA THR A 218 -17.31 -1.86 1.05
C THR A 218 -18.76 -1.53 1.38
N PHE A 219 -19.34 -2.27 2.34
CA PHE A 219 -20.66 -1.98 2.92
C PHE A 219 -20.49 -1.41 4.32
N THR A 220 -21.31 -0.44 4.67
CA THR A 220 -21.38 0.14 6.00
C THR A 220 -22.49 -0.54 6.81
N LEU A 221 -22.17 -0.92 8.03
CA LEU A 221 -23.08 -1.57 8.97
C LEU A 221 -23.48 -0.56 10.05
N GLN A 222 -24.76 -0.21 10.15
CA GLN A 222 -25.28 0.51 11.31
C GLN A 222 -25.46 -0.50 12.46
N LEU A 223 -24.64 -0.39 13.49
CA LEU A 223 -24.57 -1.37 14.59
C LEU A 223 -25.64 -1.09 15.64
N LYS A 224 -26.20 -2.15 16.23
CA LYS A 224 -27.15 -2.09 17.36
C LYS A 224 -26.51 -1.63 18.65
N LYS A 225 -25.19 -1.82 18.77
CA LYS A 225 -24.41 -1.44 19.96
C LYS A 225 -23.10 -0.80 19.52
N SER A 226 -22.62 0.17 20.28
CA SER A 226 -21.34 0.79 20.06
C SER A 226 -20.18 -0.19 20.27
N VAL A 227 -19.08 0.05 19.60
CA VAL A 227 -17.82 -0.72 19.68
C VAL A 227 -16.85 -0.04 20.65
N SER A 228 -16.04 -0.84 21.32
CA SER A 228 -15.02 -0.37 22.26
C SER A 228 -13.68 -1.10 22.09
N GLN A 229 -13.51 -1.82 20.96
CA GLN A 229 -12.32 -2.61 20.70
C GLN A 229 -11.11 -1.73 20.41
N ARG A 230 -9.94 -2.27 20.80
CA ARG A 230 -8.65 -1.63 20.58
C ARG A 230 -8.24 -1.66 19.11
N PHE A 231 -8.49 -2.77 18.42
CA PHE A 231 -8.16 -2.96 17.00
C PHE A 231 -9.39 -2.79 16.13
N ASP A 232 -9.25 -2.12 15.00
CA ASP A 232 -10.36 -1.93 14.05
C ASP A 232 -10.62 -3.15 13.19
N ALA A 233 -9.61 -3.96 12.90
CA ALA A 233 -9.76 -5.19 12.15
C ALA A 233 -8.85 -6.30 12.70
N THR A 234 -9.42 -7.50 12.88
CA THR A 234 -8.73 -8.68 13.44
C THR A 234 -9.09 -9.97 12.73
N VAL A 235 -10.19 -9.97 11.97
CA VAL A 235 -10.74 -11.14 11.30
C VAL A 235 -10.83 -10.91 9.80
N VAL A 236 -10.42 -11.92 9.06
CA VAL A 236 -10.49 -11.97 7.61
C VAL A 236 -11.16 -13.27 7.15
N ARG A 237 -11.74 -13.27 5.95
CA ARG A 237 -12.26 -14.47 5.29
C ARG A 237 -11.72 -14.53 3.87
N GLU A 238 -11.09 -15.61 3.53
CA GLU A 238 -10.61 -15.89 2.18
C GLU A 238 -11.61 -16.76 1.42
N SER A 239 -11.84 -16.45 0.16
CA SER A 239 -12.67 -17.23 -0.75
C SER A 239 -12.12 -17.17 -2.17
N ARG A 240 -12.78 -17.88 -3.09
CA ARG A 240 -12.45 -17.84 -4.51
C ARG A 240 -13.71 -17.71 -5.34
N SER A 241 -13.59 -16.94 -6.41
CA SER A 241 -14.62 -16.84 -7.44
C SER A 241 -14.67 -18.12 -8.32
N SER A 242 -15.69 -18.22 -9.15
CA SER A 242 -15.79 -19.31 -10.15
C SER A 242 -14.65 -19.28 -11.19
N SER A 243 -14.02 -18.11 -11.39
CA SER A 243 -12.84 -17.93 -12.23
C SER A 243 -11.51 -18.18 -11.48
N ASP A 244 -11.58 -18.79 -10.29
CA ASP A 244 -10.46 -19.06 -9.39
C ASP A 244 -9.72 -17.78 -8.90
N ALA A 245 -10.35 -16.62 -9.02
CA ALA A 245 -9.81 -15.39 -8.48
C ALA A 245 -9.88 -15.37 -6.94
N LYS A 246 -8.84 -14.88 -6.30
CA LYS A 246 -8.75 -14.80 -4.84
C LYS A 246 -9.52 -13.59 -4.32
N LEU A 247 -10.40 -13.82 -3.35
CA LEU A 247 -11.19 -12.80 -2.69
C LEU A 247 -10.82 -12.76 -1.20
N LEU A 248 -10.77 -11.54 -0.65
CA LEU A 248 -10.51 -11.31 0.77
C LEU A 248 -11.60 -10.42 1.35
N THR A 249 -12.36 -10.94 2.31
CA THR A 249 -13.31 -10.15 3.11
C THR A 249 -12.67 -9.76 4.42
N ILE A 250 -12.81 -8.48 4.81
CA ILE A 250 -12.32 -7.91 6.06
C ILE A 250 -13.49 -7.29 6.81
N ALA A 251 -13.59 -7.60 8.10
CA ALA A 251 -14.52 -6.97 9.03
C ALA A 251 -13.80 -5.87 9.83
N TYR A 252 -14.33 -4.64 9.74
CA TYR A 252 -13.84 -3.50 10.52
C TYR A 252 -14.89 -3.14 11.57
N GLU A 253 -14.43 -2.93 12.82
CA GLU A 253 -15.29 -2.63 13.97
C GLU A 253 -15.89 -1.22 13.89
N ARG A 254 -15.26 -0.29 13.15
CA ARG A 254 -15.72 1.10 12.96
C ARG A 254 -15.40 1.62 11.57
N THR A 255 -15.94 2.80 11.22
CA THR A 255 -15.71 3.48 9.94
C THR A 255 -14.72 4.63 10.04
N ASN A 256 -14.60 5.23 11.23
CA ASN A 256 -13.69 6.33 11.54
C ASN A 256 -13.38 6.34 13.05
N ALA A 257 -12.50 7.23 13.48
CA ALA A 257 -12.05 7.32 14.87
C ALA A 257 -13.17 7.68 15.87
N ASP A 258 -14.11 8.51 15.44
CA ASP A 258 -15.12 9.14 16.32
C ASP A 258 -16.45 8.37 16.34
N ASP A 259 -16.71 7.49 15.35
CA ASP A 259 -17.96 6.75 15.24
C ASP A 259 -17.81 5.29 15.68
N ALA A 260 -18.31 5.01 16.87
CA ALA A 260 -18.35 3.67 17.43
C ALA A 260 -19.66 2.91 17.13
N THR A 261 -20.55 3.49 16.31
CA THR A 261 -21.88 2.91 16.00
C THR A 261 -21.98 2.37 14.59
N THR A 262 -20.92 2.53 13.78
CA THR A 262 -20.84 1.99 12.42
C THR A 262 -19.64 1.07 12.27
N GLY A 263 -19.83 -0.05 11.58
CA GLY A 263 -18.78 -0.97 11.17
C GLY A 263 -18.67 -1.02 9.66
N LEU A 264 -17.62 -1.66 9.13
CA LEU A 264 -17.47 -1.93 7.70
C LEU A 264 -17.30 -3.41 7.43
N LEU A 265 -17.81 -3.83 6.30
CA LEU A 265 -17.53 -5.12 5.70
C LEU A 265 -17.04 -4.88 4.27
N SER A 266 -15.78 -5.18 4.00
CA SER A 266 -15.18 -4.98 2.68
C SER A 266 -14.81 -6.30 2.04
N ILE A 267 -14.90 -6.38 0.70
CA ILE A 267 -14.39 -7.49 -0.09
C ILE A 267 -13.50 -6.98 -1.21
N SER A 268 -12.33 -7.58 -1.34
CA SER A 268 -11.31 -7.19 -2.32
C SER A 268 -10.96 -8.35 -3.24
N LEU A 269 -10.76 -8.06 -4.54
CA LEU A 269 -10.11 -8.97 -5.48
C LEU A 269 -8.60 -8.87 -5.29
N MET A 270 -7.97 -9.97 -4.85
CA MET A 270 -6.58 -9.98 -4.38
C MET A 270 -5.55 -10.34 -5.46
N ASP A 271 -5.98 -10.83 -6.62
CA ASP A 271 -5.11 -11.20 -7.75
C ASP A 271 -5.68 -10.68 -9.09
N PRO A 272 -5.90 -9.35 -9.22
CA PRO A 272 -6.44 -8.77 -10.45
C PRO A 272 -5.49 -8.96 -11.63
N GLU A 273 -6.06 -9.19 -12.82
CA GLU A 273 -5.31 -9.22 -14.08
C GLU A 273 -5.23 -7.85 -14.75
N SER A 274 -6.20 -6.98 -14.49
CA SER A 274 -6.24 -5.62 -15.04
C SER A 274 -5.00 -4.83 -14.64
N ARG A 275 -4.48 -4.04 -15.59
CA ARG A 275 -3.29 -3.22 -15.41
C ARG A 275 -3.52 -1.85 -16.01
N GLY A 276 -3.05 -0.85 -15.31
CA GLY A 276 -3.04 0.53 -15.75
C GLY A 276 -1.62 1.08 -15.86
N GLY A 277 -1.45 2.37 -15.58
CA GLY A 277 -0.16 3.00 -15.71
C GLY A 277 -0.05 4.37 -15.04
N VAL A 278 1.17 4.89 -15.06
CA VAL A 278 1.52 6.25 -14.68
C VAL A 278 2.19 6.90 -15.89
N TRP A 279 1.67 8.04 -16.33
CA TRP A 279 2.27 8.76 -17.48
C TRP A 279 2.11 10.26 -17.33
N ARG A 280 2.92 11.00 -18.08
CA ARG A 280 2.84 12.45 -18.13
C ARG A 280 1.93 12.88 -19.30
N SER A 281 0.81 13.53 -18.97
CA SER A 281 0.01 14.26 -19.95
C SER A 281 0.60 15.65 -20.22
N HIS A 282 -0.05 16.43 -21.08
CA HIS A 282 0.40 17.80 -21.35
C HIS A 282 0.29 18.73 -20.14
N THR A 283 -0.57 18.43 -19.17
CA THR A 283 -0.93 19.30 -18.06
C THR A 283 -0.55 18.74 -16.69
N ALA A 284 -0.51 17.41 -16.54
CA ALA A 284 -0.31 16.78 -15.24
C ALA A 284 0.24 15.34 -15.35
N MET A 285 0.68 14.78 -14.24
CA MET A 285 0.92 13.36 -14.09
C MET A 285 -0.42 12.65 -13.96
N GLN A 286 -0.62 11.57 -14.71
CA GLN A 286 -1.81 10.72 -14.68
C GLN A 286 -1.48 9.42 -13.99
N HIS A 287 -2.42 8.95 -13.15
CA HIS A 287 -2.34 7.68 -12.44
C HIS A 287 -3.65 6.93 -12.68
N ASP A 288 -3.61 5.90 -13.49
CA ASP A 288 -4.78 5.11 -13.85
C ASP A 288 -4.53 3.65 -13.47
N PHE A 289 -5.41 3.09 -12.65
CA PHE A 289 -5.36 1.67 -12.30
C PHE A 289 -6.02 0.77 -13.35
N ASN A 290 -6.88 1.33 -14.21
CA ASN A 290 -7.62 0.62 -15.25
C ASN A 290 -8.23 -0.69 -14.72
N MET A 291 -8.85 -0.62 -13.52
CA MET A 291 -9.46 -1.77 -12.87
C MET A 291 -10.64 -2.29 -13.71
N LEU A 292 -10.95 -3.57 -13.57
CA LEU A 292 -12.06 -4.22 -14.28
C LEU A 292 -11.93 -4.24 -15.82
N ALA A 293 -10.75 -3.95 -16.36
CA ALA A 293 -10.50 -4.01 -17.80
C ALA A 293 -10.69 -5.43 -18.36
N THR A 294 -10.34 -6.48 -17.57
CA THR A 294 -10.51 -7.87 -18.00
C THR A 294 -11.89 -8.44 -17.65
N ILE A 295 -12.33 -9.41 -18.46
CA ILE A 295 -13.59 -10.14 -18.19
C ILE A 295 -13.47 -10.93 -16.87
N ARG A 296 -12.30 -11.51 -16.58
CA ARG A 296 -12.05 -12.27 -15.35
C ARG A 296 -12.29 -11.41 -14.12
N ASP A 297 -11.74 -10.20 -14.10
CA ASP A 297 -11.86 -9.29 -12.95
C ASP A 297 -13.31 -8.81 -12.76
N ARG A 298 -14.04 -8.52 -13.85
CA ARG A 298 -15.47 -8.18 -13.78
C ARG A 298 -16.32 -9.31 -13.22
N VAL A 299 -16.08 -10.55 -13.71
CA VAL A 299 -16.79 -11.74 -13.20
C VAL A 299 -16.49 -11.94 -11.72
N ALA A 300 -15.22 -11.87 -11.33
CA ALA A 300 -14.80 -12.04 -9.94
C ALA A 300 -15.42 -10.97 -9.02
N MET A 301 -15.47 -9.71 -9.44
CA MET A 301 -16.06 -8.64 -8.63
C MET A 301 -17.58 -8.73 -8.52
N ARG A 302 -18.30 -9.18 -9.56
CA ARG A 302 -19.74 -9.47 -9.44
C ARG A 302 -20.01 -10.57 -8.41
N GLU A 303 -19.21 -11.64 -8.44
CA GLU A 303 -19.33 -12.73 -7.46
C GLU A 303 -18.93 -12.25 -6.05
N ALA A 304 -17.90 -11.41 -5.94
CA ALA A 304 -17.50 -10.78 -4.68
C ALA A 304 -18.64 -9.96 -4.06
N VAL A 305 -19.32 -9.12 -4.84
CA VAL A 305 -20.47 -8.34 -4.35
C VAL A 305 -21.61 -9.25 -3.87
N ARG A 306 -21.96 -10.29 -4.63
CA ARG A 306 -22.99 -11.26 -4.22
C ARG A 306 -22.61 -12.04 -2.96
N GLU A 307 -21.34 -12.40 -2.83
CA GLU A 307 -20.80 -13.00 -1.60
C GLU A 307 -20.90 -12.03 -0.42
N LEU A 308 -20.54 -10.76 -0.62
CA LEU A 308 -20.61 -9.74 0.43
C LEU A 308 -22.07 -9.51 0.89
N ILE A 309 -23.02 -9.48 -0.04
CA ILE A 309 -24.48 -9.44 0.26
C ILE A 309 -24.87 -10.64 1.12
N SER A 310 -24.49 -11.85 0.70
CA SER A 310 -24.83 -13.09 1.42
C SER A 310 -24.29 -13.08 2.86
N ILE A 311 -23.06 -12.60 3.06
CA ILE A 311 -22.44 -12.48 4.39
C ILE A 311 -23.18 -11.41 5.21
N ALA A 312 -23.38 -10.20 4.65
CA ALA A 312 -23.97 -9.07 5.36
C ALA A 312 -25.44 -9.34 5.77
N MET A 313 -26.18 -10.12 4.98
CA MET A 313 -27.56 -10.50 5.26
C MET A 313 -27.66 -11.80 6.09
N GLY A 314 -26.56 -12.46 6.37
CA GLY A 314 -26.51 -13.65 7.21
C GLY A 314 -26.97 -13.39 8.64
N ALA A 315 -27.36 -14.47 9.36
CA ALA A 315 -27.89 -14.39 10.71
C ALA A 315 -26.93 -13.68 11.69
N SER A 316 -25.61 -13.89 11.53
CA SER A 316 -24.58 -13.35 12.39
C SER A 316 -24.51 -11.82 12.29
N PHE A 317 -24.56 -11.27 11.09
CA PHE A 317 -24.56 -9.82 10.84
C PHE A 317 -25.93 -9.20 11.16
N SER A 318 -27.03 -9.85 10.81
CA SER A 318 -28.38 -9.41 11.18
C SER A 318 -28.59 -9.33 12.69
N ALA A 319 -27.87 -10.12 13.48
CA ALA A 319 -27.92 -10.06 14.93
C ALA A 319 -27.30 -8.76 15.50
N ILE A 320 -26.27 -8.20 14.85
CA ILE A 320 -25.49 -7.06 15.35
C ILE A 320 -25.81 -5.74 14.63
N SER A 321 -26.33 -5.75 13.40
CA SER A 321 -26.66 -4.54 12.62
C SER A 321 -28.14 -4.24 12.60
N GLN A 322 -28.49 -2.95 12.57
CA GLN A 322 -29.83 -2.45 12.33
C GLN A 322 -30.10 -2.32 10.83
N GLN A 323 -29.08 -1.91 10.09
CA GLN A 323 -29.15 -1.64 8.67
C GLN A 323 -27.78 -1.92 8.02
N VAL A 324 -27.82 -2.35 6.76
CA VAL A 324 -26.67 -2.45 5.86
C VAL A 324 -26.84 -1.39 4.77
N LEU A 325 -25.85 -0.51 4.65
CA LEU A 325 -25.77 0.52 3.61
C LEU A 325 -24.75 0.06 2.58
N VAL A 326 -25.18 -0.13 1.34
CA VAL A 326 -24.29 -0.62 0.25
C VAL A 326 -23.59 0.51 -0.48
N ASP A 327 -24.22 1.71 -0.47
CA ASP A 327 -23.68 2.95 -1.05
C ASP A 327 -24.25 4.18 -0.33
N SER A 328 -23.88 5.37 -0.81
CA SER A 328 -24.41 6.68 -0.38
C SER A 328 -25.67 7.10 -1.13
N ASP A 329 -26.04 6.41 -2.20
CA ASP A 329 -27.07 6.82 -3.15
C ASP A 329 -28.44 6.27 -2.74
N GLY A 330 -28.47 5.43 -1.71
CA GLY A 330 -29.69 4.86 -1.15
C GLY A 330 -30.15 3.56 -1.83
N THR A 331 -29.26 2.90 -2.57
CA THR A 331 -29.51 1.55 -3.09
C THR A 331 -29.75 0.60 -1.92
N THR A 332 -30.82 -0.17 -1.97
CA THR A 332 -31.06 -1.19 -0.95
C THR A 332 -30.36 -2.49 -1.32
N VAL A 333 -30.06 -3.33 -0.31
CA VAL A 333 -29.44 -4.64 -0.53
C VAL A 333 -30.26 -5.49 -1.52
N ASP A 334 -31.60 -5.49 -1.39
CA ASP A 334 -32.47 -6.26 -2.28
C ASP A 334 -32.42 -5.77 -3.74
N VAL A 335 -32.29 -4.45 -3.95
CA VAL A 335 -32.12 -3.86 -5.30
C VAL A 335 -30.79 -4.28 -5.87
N LEU A 336 -29.71 -4.19 -5.09
CA LEU A 336 -28.36 -4.58 -5.53
C LEU A 336 -28.30 -6.07 -5.86
N ASP A 337 -28.88 -6.95 -5.02
CA ASP A 337 -28.89 -8.39 -5.25
C ASP A 337 -29.69 -8.78 -6.52
N ALA A 338 -30.77 -8.05 -6.84
CA ALA A 338 -31.58 -8.26 -8.01
C ALA A 338 -30.98 -7.70 -9.31
N MET A 339 -29.91 -6.93 -9.27
CA MET A 339 -29.28 -6.32 -10.45
C MET A 339 -28.80 -7.40 -11.42
N LYS A 340 -29.03 -7.15 -12.72
CA LYS A 340 -28.45 -7.95 -13.79
C LYS A 340 -26.94 -7.65 -13.91
N ASN A 341 -26.20 -8.55 -14.55
CA ASN A 341 -24.76 -8.41 -14.63
C ASN A 341 -24.27 -7.07 -15.21
N ALA A 342 -24.95 -6.52 -16.22
CA ALA A 342 -24.58 -5.23 -16.81
C ALA A 342 -24.76 -4.07 -15.82
N ASP A 343 -25.95 -4.01 -15.19
CA ASP A 343 -26.28 -2.96 -14.22
C ASP A 343 -25.37 -3.07 -12.96
N LEU A 344 -25.03 -4.32 -12.59
CA LEU A 344 -24.10 -4.57 -11.47
C LEU A 344 -22.67 -4.17 -11.82
N ASP A 345 -22.21 -4.37 -13.07
CA ASP A 345 -20.89 -3.91 -13.52
C ASP A 345 -20.77 -2.38 -13.45
N GLU A 346 -21.82 -1.64 -13.86
CA GLU A 346 -21.88 -0.18 -13.75
C GLU A 346 -21.86 0.24 -12.28
N TRP A 347 -22.71 -0.34 -11.44
CA TRP A 347 -22.74 -0.04 -10.01
C TRP A 347 -21.38 -0.32 -9.34
N ILE A 348 -20.73 -1.45 -9.67
CA ILE A 348 -19.40 -1.77 -9.14
C ILE A 348 -18.39 -0.69 -9.57
N ALA A 349 -18.36 -0.28 -10.84
CA ALA A 349 -17.43 0.72 -11.34
C ALA A 349 -17.57 2.06 -10.60
N ASP A 350 -18.81 2.51 -10.34
CA ASP A 350 -19.09 3.75 -9.64
C ASP A 350 -18.72 3.70 -8.14
N HIS A 351 -18.87 2.53 -7.51
CA HIS A 351 -18.70 2.35 -6.06
C HIS A 351 -17.38 1.67 -5.67
N LEU A 352 -16.52 1.36 -6.67
CA LEU A 352 -15.16 0.87 -6.37
C LEU A 352 -14.41 1.83 -5.46
N THR A 353 -13.75 1.23 -4.49
CA THR A 353 -12.73 1.87 -3.66
C THR A 353 -11.40 1.16 -3.82
N VAL A 354 -10.35 1.77 -3.33
CA VAL A 354 -9.01 1.19 -3.31
C VAL A 354 -8.50 1.06 -1.89
N VAL A 355 -7.77 0.00 -1.65
CA VAL A 355 -6.84 -0.07 -0.53
C VAL A 355 -5.49 0.51 -0.98
N SER A 356 -4.69 1.05 -0.06
CA SER A 356 -3.42 1.70 -0.42
C SER A 356 -2.32 0.67 -0.75
N HIS A 357 -2.56 -0.16 -1.78
CA HIS A 357 -1.73 -1.30 -2.20
C HIS A 357 -1.15 -1.15 -3.61
N ALA A 358 -0.98 0.07 -4.13
CA ALA A 358 -0.41 0.32 -5.45
C ALA A 358 0.93 -0.40 -5.66
N ALA A 359 1.08 -1.09 -6.81
CA ALA A 359 2.25 -1.91 -7.13
C ALA A 359 2.50 -1.96 -8.65
N SER A 360 3.65 -2.51 -9.06
CA SER A 360 3.98 -3.03 -10.40
C SER A 360 4.31 -2.02 -11.50
N SER A 361 4.27 -0.73 -11.26
CA SER A 361 4.44 0.33 -12.27
C SER A 361 5.87 0.48 -12.85
N CYS A 362 6.85 -0.26 -12.34
CA CYS A 362 8.26 -0.22 -12.80
C CYS A 362 8.89 -1.61 -12.91
N HIS A 363 8.11 -2.70 -12.87
CA HIS A 363 8.68 -4.05 -12.79
C HIS A 363 9.46 -4.45 -14.06
N GLU A 364 9.07 -3.97 -15.23
CA GLU A 364 9.74 -4.31 -16.48
C GLU A 364 11.03 -3.53 -16.73
N ILE A 365 11.25 -2.42 -16.03
CA ILE A 365 12.41 -1.56 -16.25
C ILE A 365 13.62 -1.92 -15.41
N VAL A 366 13.50 -2.84 -14.47
CA VAL A 366 14.60 -3.30 -13.60
C VAL A 366 15.06 -4.71 -13.96
N ASP A 367 16.29 -5.02 -13.60
CA ASP A 367 16.80 -6.39 -13.61
C ASP A 367 16.49 -7.12 -12.28
N SER A 368 17.00 -8.35 -12.13
CA SER A 368 16.82 -9.16 -10.92
C SER A 368 17.37 -8.52 -9.64
N ASP A 369 18.31 -7.59 -9.76
CA ASP A 369 18.97 -6.93 -8.64
C ASP A 369 18.34 -5.56 -8.31
N GLY A 370 17.21 -5.25 -8.96
CA GLY A 370 16.50 -3.97 -8.81
C GLY A 370 17.17 -2.80 -9.53
N LYS A 371 18.22 -3.05 -10.33
CA LYS A 371 18.90 -2.00 -11.07
C LYS A 371 18.11 -1.60 -12.31
N VAL A 372 17.94 -0.30 -12.53
CA VAL A 372 17.25 0.23 -13.72
C VAL A 372 18.08 -0.06 -14.97
N ARG A 373 17.48 -0.75 -15.92
CA ARG A 373 18.14 -1.14 -17.17
C ARG A 373 18.60 0.09 -17.96
N GLY A 374 19.86 0.11 -18.32
CA GLY A 374 20.45 1.21 -19.08
C GLY A 374 20.84 2.44 -18.26
N ILE A 375 20.69 2.43 -16.94
CA ILE A 375 21.17 3.48 -16.03
C ILE A 375 22.22 2.87 -15.07
N GLY A 376 23.39 3.53 -14.99
CA GLY A 376 24.58 2.94 -14.36
C GLY A 376 24.49 2.74 -12.84
N ASN A 377 23.79 3.65 -12.13
CA ASN A 377 23.83 3.72 -10.67
C ASN A 377 22.44 3.97 -10.03
N LEU A 378 21.35 3.64 -10.75
CA LEU A 378 19.99 3.78 -10.26
C LEU A 378 19.36 2.42 -9.98
N TYR A 379 18.79 2.28 -8.80
CA TYR A 379 18.06 1.10 -8.33
C TYR A 379 16.64 1.49 -7.91
N ILE A 380 15.72 0.55 -7.94
CA ILE A 380 14.37 0.69 -7.39
C ILE A 380 14.15 -0.49 -6.44
N ALA A 381 13.64 -0.20 -5.25
CA ALA A 381 13.47 -1.22 -4.20
C ALA A 381 12.10 -1.11 -3.47
N ASP A 382 11.07 -0.59 -4.13
CA ASP A 382 9.73 -0.42 -3.57
C ASP A 382 8.66 -1.27 -4.28
N SER A 383 7.38 -1.06 -3.97
CA SER A 383 6.27 -1.83 -4.54
C SER A 383 6.14 -1.70 -6.07
N SER A 384 6.74 -0.68 -6.68
CA SER A 384 6.66 -0.48 -8.14
C SER A 384 7.33 -1.59 -8.95
N ILE A 385 8.29 -2.31 -8.37
CA ILE A 385 9.01 -3.39 -9.06
C ILE A 385 8.43 -4.78 -8.85
N LEU A 386 7.40 -4.93 -8.01
CA LEU A 386 6.72 -6.20 -7.87
C LEU A 386 6.08 -6.59 -9.22
N HIS A 387 6.20 -7.87 -9.62
CA HIS A 387 5.66 -8.35 -10.89
C HIS A 387 4.15 -8.13 -11.02
N SER A 388 3.44 -8.27 -9.91
CA SER A 388 2.01 -7.98 -9.78
C SER A 388 1.73 -7.48 -8.36
N VAL A 389 0.57 -6.86 -8.14
CA VAL A 389 0.10 -6.62 -6.78
C VAL A 389 0.00 -7.99 -6.09
N PRO A 390 0.67 -8.21 -4.94
CA PRO A 390 0.69 -9.52 -4.31
C PRO A 390 -0.70 -9.88 -3.77
N PRO A 391 -1.11 -11.17 -3.79
CA PRO A 391 -2.43 -11.59 -3.32
C PRO A 391 -2.53 -11.57 -1.78
N CYS A 392 -2.00 -10.54 -1.18
CA CYS A 392 -1.97 -10.28 0.26
C CYS A 392 -1.65 -8.79 0.50
N SER A 393 -1.60 -8.35 1.76
CA SER A 393 -1.07 -7.03 2.12
C SER A 393 0.38 -6.88 1.64
N PRO A 394 0.73 -5.84 0.85
CA PRO A 394 2.02 -5.75 0.18
C PRO A 394 3.20 -5.44 1.11
N ALA A 395 2.97 -5.04 2.36
CA ALA A 395 4.04 -4.66 3.28
C ALA A 395 5.11 -5.77 3.45
N GLY A 396 4.68 -7.03 3.64
CA GLY A 396 5.60 -8.18 3.75
C GLY A 396 6.44 -8.39 2.49
N PRO A 397 5.84 -8.61 1.31
CA PRO A 397 6.57 -8.73 0.05
C PRO A 397 7.52 -7.55 -0.25
N VAL A 398 7.10 -6.33 0.02
CA VAL A 398 7.93 -5.13 -0.18
C VAL A 398 9.17 -5.16 0.71
N VAL A 399 9.02 -5.50 1.99
CA VAL A 399 10.16 -5.60 2.93
C VAL A 399 11.14 -6.69 2.48
N VAL A 400 10.64 -7.84 2.05
CA VAL A 400 11.49 -8.94 1.55
C VAL A 400 12.31 -8.49 0.36
N GLU A 401 11.67 -7.87 -0.62
CA GLU A 401 12.32 -7.43 -1.85
C GLU A 401 13.30 -6.28 -1.60
N ALA A 402 12.91 -5.29 -0.82
CA ALA A 402 13.77 -4.18 -0.43
C ALA A 402 15.04 -4.66 0.31
N ALA A 403 14.90 -5.60 1.25
CA ALA A 403 16.03 -6.18 1.96
C ALA A 403 16.94 -7.02 1.05
N ARG A 404 16.35 -7.75 0.08
CA ARG A 404 17.10 -8.52 -0.91
C ARG A 404 17.97 -7.62 -1.78
N ILE A 405 17.37 -6.58 -2.36
CA ILE A 405 18.06 -5.61 -3.22
C ILE A 405 19.16 -4.88 -2.44
N ALA A 406 18.87 -4.44 -1.22
CA ALA A 406 19.84 -3.76 -0.38
C ALA A 406 21.05 -4.65 -0.04
N ARG A 407 20.86 -5.97 0.20
CA ARG A 407 21.96 -6.91 0.41
C ARG A 407 22.83 -7.06 -0.83
N THR A 408 22.21 -7.31 -1.99
CA THR A 408 22.93 -7.43 -3.27
C THR A 408 23.71 -6.14 -3.58
N LEU A 409 23.10 -4.98 -3.36
CA LEU A 409 23.79 -3.70 -3.54
C LEU A 409 24.95 -3.54 -2.55
N GLY A 410 24.75 -3.85 -1.26
CA GLY A 410 25.78 -3.76 -0.23
C GLY A 410 27.00 -4.63 -0.56
N GLU A 411 26.81 -5.84 -1.09
CA GLU A 411 27.88 -6.73 -1.53
C GLU A 411 28.70 -6.16 -2.70
N THR A 412 28.12 -5.32 -3.53
CA THR A 412 28.83 -4.67 -4.65
C THR A 412 29.62 -3.42 -4.23
N LEU A 413 29.35 -2.88 -3.04
CA LEU A 413 29.98 -1.67 -2.50
C LEU A 413 31.15 -1.96 -1.54
N THR A 414 31.29 -3.22 -1.11
CA THR A 414 32.40 -3.70 -0.28
C THR A 414 33.55 -4.19 -1.15
#